data_1adb6305dfb5ac8db65db302be484bdc
#
_entry.id   1adb6305dfb5ac8db65db302be484bdc
#
_cell.length_a   1.000
_cell.length_b   1.000
_cell.length_c   1.000
_cell.angle_alpha   90.00
_cell.angle_beta   90.00
_cell.angle_gamma   90.00
#
_symmetry.space_group_name_H-M   'P 1'
#
loop_
_entity.id
_entity.type
_entity.pdbx_description
1 polymer ?
#
loop_
_entity_poly.entity_id
_entity_poly.type
_entity_poly.pdbx_seq_one_letter_code
_entity_poly.pdbx_strand_id
1 'polypeptide(L)'
;MISPVSIRLEKYSESPMPSSPVSSPMMVIVAPAREKGTATLKVENNIWNYLPKVDRTIKVPASMMSGSWMGSHFTNDDLMMETSYLDDYTAVLSSAERDGVTYLKATLTPKPDAPVVYSQLVFLITPDDWVPVRSEYYDDGELVRSMSFDRIQTIAGKKIPMRMTILPEDAPEERTVVEYLELELDVPVDSQLFTRQGLRRAARG
;
A
#
# COMPACT_ATOMS: atom_id res chain seq x y z
N MET A 1 -7.83 3.88 -22.20
CA MET A 1 -6.55 4.45 -21.70
C MET A 1 -6.87 5.28 -20.47
N ILE A 2 -6.54 4.79 -19.27
CA ILE A 2 -6.77 5.52 -18.01
C ILE A 2 -5.69 6.60 -17.92
N SER A 3 -6.11 7.84 -17.72
CA SER A 3 -5.16 8.96 -17.53
C SER A 3 -4.35 8.73 -16.25
N PRO A 4 -3.04 9.02 -16.26
CA PRO A 4 -2.22 8.86 -15.05
C PRO A 4 -2.78 9.72 -13.91
N VAL A 5 -2.85 9.13 -12.72
CA VAL A 5 -3.22 9.83 -11.50
C VAL A 5 -1.94 10.13 -10.73
N SER A 6 -1.74 11.38 -10.38
CA SER A 6 -0.62 11.79 -9.52
C SER A 6 -1.11 11.92 -8.08
N ILE A 7 -0.41 11.27 -7.17
CA ILE A 7 -0.76 11.19 -5.76
C ILE A 7 0.42 11.73 -4.95
N ARG A 8 0.12 12.59 -3.99
CA ARG A 8 1.06 12.97 -2.93
C ARG A 8 0.79 12.06 -1.73
N LEU A 9 1.81 11.31 -1.33
CA LEU A 9 1.79 10.44 -0.16
C LEU A 9 2.59 11.08 0.96
N GLU A 10 2.01 11.16 2.14
CA GLU A 10 2.69 11.51 3.38
C GLU A 10 2.45 10.41 4.41
N LYS A 11 3.50 10.01 5.11
CA LYS A 11 3.44 8.96 6.11
C LYS A 11 4.04 9.47 7.41
N TYR A 12 3.32 9.31 8.49
CA TYR A 12 3.77 9.59 9.85
C TYR A 12 4.00 8.28 10.59
N SER A 13 5.17 8.13 11.20
CA SER A 13 5.46 7.04 12.12
C SER A 13 6.00 7.63 13.41
N GLU A 14 5.35 7.36 14.53
CA GLU A 14 5.92 7.68 15.85
C GLU A 14 7.08 6.73 16.15
N SER A 15 8.24 7.29 16.44
CA SER A 15 9.46 6.57 16.80
C SER A 15 9.81 6.85 18.27
N PRO A 16 10.62 6.08 18.99
CA PRO A 16 10.88 4.64 18.89
C PRO A 16 10.55 3.92 20.21
N MET A 17 9.93 2.80 20.13
CA MET A 17 10.01 1.70 21.09
C MET A 17 8.69 0.91 21.26
N PRO A 18 8.68 -0.32 21.76
CA PRO A 18 8.44 -1.55 21.03
C PRO A 18 7.01 -2.05 21.13
N SER A 19 6.10 -1.32 20.57
CA SER A 19 4.77 -1.80 20.21
C SER A 19 4.38 -1.07 18.94
N SER A 20 4.39 -1.78 17.83
CA SER A 20 3.98 -1.41 16.46
C SER A 20 3.90 0.10 16.16
N PRO A 21 4.76 0.66 15.30
CA PRO A 21 4.65 2.07 14.93
C PRO A 21 3.26 2.27 14.30
N VAL A 22 2.44 3.11 14.90
CA VAL A 22 1.17 3.53 14.30
C VAL A 22 1.51 4.31 13.04
N SER A 23 1.46 3.62 11.91
CA SER A 23 1.65 4.24 10.60
C SER A 23 0.32 4.83 10.13
N SER A 24 0.29 6.14 9.93
CA SER A 24 -0.88 6.85 9.43
C SER A 24 -0.57 7.44 8.06
N PRO A 25 -0.73 6.68 6.96
CA PRO A 25 -0.53 7.23 5.63
C PRO A 25 -1.66 8.20 5.27
N MET A 26 -1.29 9.28 4.59
CA MET A 26 -2.21 10.21 3.95
C MET A 26 -1.85 10.33 2.47
N MET A 27 -2.83 10.19 1.61
CA MET A 27 -2.70 10.29 0.16
C MET A 27 -3.59 11.42 -0.37
N VAL A 28 -3.05 12.27 -1.22
CA VAL A 28 -3.80 13.34 -1.88
C VAL A 28 -3.60 13.24 -3.38
N ILE A 29 -4.69 13.19 -4.13
CA ILE A 29 -4.64 13.23 -5.59
C ILE A 29 -4.38 14.66 -6.05
N VAL A 30 -3.27 14.87 -6.76
CA VAL A 30 -2.89 16.18 -7.28
C VAL A 30 -3.21 16.34 -8.77
N ALA A 31 -3.40 15.24 -9.49
CA ALA A 31 -3.83 15.20 -10.89
C ALA A 31 -4.52 13.87 -11.22
N PRO A 32 -5.41 13.79 -12.22
CA PRO A 32 -5.88 14.86 -13.09
C PRO A 32 -6.86 15.83 -12.38
N ALA A 33 -7.14 16.96 -13.01
CA ALA A 33 -8.01 18.00 -12.41
C ALA A 33 -9.39 17.49 -11.94
N ARG A 34 -9.93 16.46 -12.62
CA ARG A 34 -11.22 15.85 -12.27
C ARG A 34 -11.21 15.18 -10.90
N GLU A 35 -10.08 14.61 -10.48
CA GLU A 35 -9.91 13.86 -9.22
C GLU A 35 -9.12 14.67 -8.19
N LYS A 36 -8.55 15.82 -8.60
CA LYS A 36 -7.71 16.66 -7.73
C LYS A 36 -8.40 17.02 -6.43
N GLY A 37 -7.66 16.89 -5.33
CA GLY A 37 -8.13 17.16 -3.99
C GLY A 37 -8.92 16.00 -3.36
N THR A 38 -9.17 14.90 -4.08
CA THR A 38 -9.62 13.67 -3.42
C THR A 38 -8.48 13.17 -2.54
N ALA A 39 -8.79 12.85 -1.29
CA ALA A 39 -7.75 12.47 -0.35
C ALA A 39 -8.20 11.31 0.55
N THR A 40 -7.26 10.46 0.91
CA THR A 40 -7.45 9.32 1.80
C THR A 40 -6.51 9.45 3.00
N LEU A 41 -7.03 9.20 4.19
CA LEU A 41 -6.28 9.16 5.44
C LEU A 41 -6.59 7.86 6.16
N LYS A 42 -5.55 7.11 6.54
CA LYS A 42 -5.65 6.04 7.50
C LYS A 42 -5.27 6.57 8.89
N VAL A 43 -6.08 6.30 9.87
CA VAL A 43 -5.78 6.53 11.30
C VAL A 43 -6.20 5.29 12.07
N GLU A 44 -5.25 4.65 12.73
CA GLU A 44 -5.47 3.36 13.38
C GLU A 44 -6.10 2.35 12.38
N ASN A 45 -7.22 1.75 12.73
CA ASN A 45 -7.96 0.80 11.89
C ASN A 45 -9.10 1.46 11.09
N ASN A 46 -8.97 2.75 10.78
CA ASN A 46 -10.00 3.47 10.05
C ASN A 46 -9.46 4.17 8.82
N ILE A 47 -10.18 4.05 7.72
CA ILE A 47 -9.91 4.82 6.50
C ILE A 47 -10.97 5.91 6.35
N TRP A 48 -10.50 7.11 6.04
CA TRP A 48 -11.31 8.28 5.78
C TRP A 48 -11.03 8.83 4.40
N ASN A 49 -12.06 8.99 3.58
CA ASN A 49 -11.97 9.62 2.27
C ASN A 49 -12.58 11.01 2.31
N TYR A 50 -11.84 12.01 1.85
CA TYR A 50 -12.36 13.34 1.59
C TYR A 50 -12.70 13.49 0.11
N LEU A 51 -13.93 13.93 -0.16
CA LEU A 51 -14.49 14.13 -1.50
C LEU A 51 -14.69 15.64 -1.73
N PRO A 52 -13.81 16.31 -2.48
CA PRO A 52 -13.83 17.77 -2.63
C PRO A 52 -15.10 18.28 -3.33
N LYS A 53 -15.66 17.52 -4.27
CA LYS A 53 -16.87 17.90 -5.02
C LYS A 53 -18.10 18.10 -4.15
N VAL A 54 -18.18 17.42 -3.02
CA VAL A 54 -19.29 17.51 -2.07
C VAL A 54 -18.84 18.02 -0.70
N ASP A 55 -17.58 18.40 -0.56
CA ASP A 55 -16.93 18.86 0.68
C ASP A 55 -17.22 17.95 1.89
N ARG A 56 -17.10 16.63 1.70
CA ARG A 56 -17.40 15.65 2.75
C ARG A 56 -16.23 14.75 3.03
N THR A 57 -16.03 14.46 4.31
CA THR A 57 -15.14 13.39 4.79
C THR A 57 -16.01 12.20 5.20
N ILE A 58 -15.76 11.04 4.61
CA ILE A 58 -16.56 9.82 4.79
C ILE A 58 -15.63 8.74 5.35
N LYS A 59 -16.06 8.03 6.37
CA LYS A 59 -15.39 6.81 6.83
C LYS A 59 -15.72 5.66 5.87
N VAL A 60 -14.72 4.91 5.44
CA VAL A 60 -14.90 3.69 4.64
C VAL A 60 -15.48 2.60 5.55
N PRO A 61 -16.66 2.03 5.27
CA PRO A 61 -17.23 0.93 6.04
C PRO A 61 -16.37 -0.34 5.90
N ALA A 62 -16.40 -1.21 6.90
CA ALA A 62 -15.71 -2.51 6.86
C ALA A 62 -16.13 -3.37 5.65
N SER A 63 -17.41 -3.31 5.27
CA SER A 63 -17.95 -4.02 4.09
C SER A 63 -17.41 -3.53 2.74
N MET A 64 -16.69 -2.41 2.71
CA MET A 64 -16.08 -1.84 1.50
C MET A 64 -14.55 -1.98 1.49
N MET A 65 -13.96 -2.72 2.43
CA MET A 65 -12.51 -2.85 2.51
C MET A 65 -11.92 -3.61 1.32
N SER A 66 -12.60 -4.64 0.81
CA SER A 66 -12.23 -5.35 -0.42
C SER A 66 -12.51 -4.55 -1.71
N GLY A 67 -13.22 -3.43 -1.61
CA GLY A 67 -13.53 -2.58 -2.76
C GLY A 67 -12.30 -1.87 -3.31
N SER A 68 -12.32 -1.63 -4.62
CA SER A 68 -11.27 -0.91 -5.35
C SER A 68 -11.05 0.49 -4.78
N TRP A 69 -9.80 0.83 -4.46
CA TRP A 69 -9.42 2.18 -4.09
C TRP A 69 -9.24 3.05 -5.33
N MET A 70 -10.06 4.08 -5.45
CA MET A 70 -10.01 5.08 -6.53
C MET A 70 -10.03 4.48 -7.95
N GLY A 71 -10.70 3.33 -8.14
CA GLY A 71 -10.79 2.66 -9.44
C GLY A 71 -9.48 2.00 -9.90
N SER A 72 -8.54 1.81 -8.99
CA SER A 72 -7.29 1.07 -9.21
C SER A 72 -7.47 -0.41 -8.83
N HIS A 73 -6.45 -1.24 -9.08
CA HIS A 73 -6.39 -2.61 -8.59
C HIS A 73 -5.90 -2.73 -7.14
N PHE A 74 -5.67 -1.59 -6.45
CA PHE A 74 -5.56 -1.56 -5.00
C PHE A 74 -6.94 -1.65 -4.37
N THR A 75 -7.03 -2.38 -3.28
CA THR A 75 -8.22 -2.37 -2.41
C THR A 75 -8.04 -1.34 -1.28
N ASN A 76 -9.14 -0.97 -0.64
CA ASN A 76 -9.03 -0.18 0.58
C ASN A 76 -8.27 -0.94 1.68
N ASP A 77 -8.37 -2.28 1.70
CA ASP A 77 -7.63 -3.14 2.63
C ASP A 77 -6.11 -3.05 2.41
N ASP A 78 -5.64 -2.95 1.19
CA ASP A 78 -4.20 -2.77 0.90
C ASP A 78 -3.61 -1.55 1.61
N LEU A 79 -4.39 -0.49 1.76
CA LEU A 79 -3.97 0.69 2.49
C LEU A 79 -3.85 0.46 4.00
N MET A 80 -4.50 -0.60 4.50
CA MET A 80 -4.42 -1.04 5.89
C MET A 80 -3.25 -1.98 6.14
N MET A 81 -2.92 -2.84 5.16
CA MET A 81 -2.02 -3.99 5.32
C MET A 81 -0.58 -3.63 5.68
N GLU A 82 -0.10 -2.44 5.34
CA GLU A 82 1.30 -2.06 5.58
C GLU A 82 1.75 -2.15 7.05
N THR A 83 0.79 -2.18 7.98
CA THR A 83 1.04 -2.29 9.41
C THR A 83 0.61 -3.61 10.03
N SER A 84 -0.16 -4.43 9.33
CA SER A 84 -0.82 -5.59 9.93
C SER A 84 -0.17 -6.94 9.60
N TYR A 85 0.81 -7.01 8.69
CA TYR A 85 1.42 -8.31 8.34
C TYR A 85 1.94 -9.09 9.57
N LEU A 86 2.57 -8.42 10.53
CA LEU A 86 3.08 -9.07 11.73
C LEU A 86 1.98 -9.44 12.73
N ASP A 87 0.93 -8.65 12.77
CA ASP A 87 -0.17 -8.83 13.71
C ASP A 87 -1.15 -9.89 13.22
N ASP A 88 -1.46 -9.90 11.91
CA ASP A 88 -2.53 -10.69 11.33
C ASP A 88 -2.06 -11.99 10.65
N TYR A 89 -0.77 -12.12 10.34
CA TYR A 89 -0.23 -13.28 9.63
C TYR A 89 0.86 -14.01 10.40
N THR A 90 1.01 -15.29 10.09
CA THR A 90 2.16 -16.12 10.44
C THR A 90 3.02 -16.28 9.20
N ALA A 91 4.31 -16.01 9.29
CA ALA A 91 5.25 -16.08 8.17
C ALA A 91 6.14 -17.33 8.25
N VAL A 92 6.32 -18.02 7.12
CA VAL A 92 7.30 -19.08 6.93
C VAL A 92 8.28 -18.65 5.86
N LEU A 93 9.58 -18.75 6.18
CA LEU A 93 10.65 -18.40 5.26
C LEU A 93 11.24 -19.66 4.61
N SER A 94 11.51 -19.56 3.31
CA SER A 94 12.17 -20.59 2.52
C SER A 94 12.97 -19.94 1.39
N SER A 95 13.79 -20.71 0.65
CA SER A 95 14.38 -20.24 -0.60
C SER A 95 13.49 -20.60 -1.77
N ALA A 96 13.51 -19.75 -2.80
CA ALA A 96 12.90 -20.03 -4.09
C ALA A 96 13.83 -19.62 -5.21
N GLU A 97 13.87 -20.40 -6.29
CA GLU A 97 14.61 -20.07 -7.50
C GLU A 97 13.64 -19.62 -8.59
N ARG A 98 13.96 -18.51 -9.23
CA ARG A 98 13.22 -18.02 -10.38
C ARG A 98 14.17 -17.39 -11.38
N ASP A 99 14.09 -17.81 -12.63
CA ASP A 99 14.93 -17.33 -13.74
C ASP A 99 16.44 -17.42 -13.44
N GLY A 100 16.86 -18.49 -12.71
CA GLY A 100 18.24 -18.72 -12.29
C GLY A 100 18.72 -17.84 -11.15
N VAL A 101 17.82 -17.10 -10.49
CA VAL A 101 18.12 -16.26 -9.32
C VAL A 101 17.47 -16.86 -8.08
N THR A 102 18.24 -16.97 -6.99
CA THR A 102 17.73 -17.40 -5.69
C THR A 102 17.18 -16.21 -4.90
N TYR A 103 15.95 -16.37 -4.42
CA TYR A 103 15.26 -15.40 -3.58
C TYR A 103 14.93 -15.99 -2.22
N LEU A 104 14.80 -15.13 -1.22
CA LEU A 104 14.09 -15.44 0.01
C LEU A 104 12.59 -15.38 -0.28
N LYS A 105 11.89 -16.49 -0.03
CA LYS A 105 10.44 -16.59 -0.16
C LYS A 105 9.82 -16.51 1.24
N ALA A 106 9.01 -15.49 1.47
CA ALA A 106 8.16 -15.41 2.66
C ALA A 106 6.73 -15.79 2.28
N THR A 107 6.21 -16.85 2.90
CA THR A 107 4.80 -17.27 2.76
C THR A 107 4.07 -16.88 4.02
N LEU A 108 3.06 -16.05 3.89
CA LEU A 108 2.24 -15.54 4.98
C LEU A 108 0.87 -16.19 4.94
N THR A 109 0.46 -16.76 6.07
CA THR A 109 -0.86 -17.37 6.25
C THR A 109 -1.60 -16.59 7.36
N PRO A 110 -2.86 -16.22 7.17
CA PRO A 110 -3.64 -15.54 8.19
C PRO A 110 -3.67 -16.30 9.51
N LYS A 111 -3.58 -15.58 10.61
CA LYS A 111 -3.88 -16.12 11.93
C LYS A 111 -5.39 -16.41 12.04
N PRO A 112 -5.81 -17.32 12.94
CA PRO A 112 -7.23 -17.54 13.20
C PRO A 112 -7.95 -16.22 13.54
N ASP A 113 -9.10 -15.99 12.93
CA ASP A 113 -9.96 -14.80 13.11
C ASP A 113 -9.33 -13.46 12.69
N ALA A 114 -8.20 -13.47 11.97
CA ALA A 114 -7.62 -12.25 11.41
C ALA A 114 -8.59 -11.63 10.37
N PRO A 115 -8.88 -10.31 10.46
CA PRO A 115 -9.83 -9.65 9.57
C PRO A 115 -9.16 -9.28 8.23
N VAL A 116 -8.69 -10.26 7.49
CA VAL A 116 -7.95 -10.09 6.23
C VAL A 116 -8.73 -10.61 5.04
N VAL A 117 -8.39 -10.12 3.85
CA VAL A 117 -9.06 -10.47 2.59
C VAL A 117 -8.43 -11.72 1.96
N TYR A 118 -7.11 -11.87 2.03
CA TYR A 118 -6.39 -12.91 1.31
C TYR A 118 -6.09 -14.12 2.18
N SER A 119 -6.34 -15.31 1.63
CA SER A 119 -6.05 -16.59 2.29
C SER A 119 -4.55 -16.91 2.39
N GLN A 120 -3.71 -16.32 1.52
CA GLN A 120 -2.26 -16.44 1.57
C GLN A 120 -1.60 -15.28 0.83
N LEU A 121 -0.42 -14.86 1.31
CA LEU A 121 0.47 -13.94 0.61
C LEU A 121 1.83 -14.61 0.42
N VAL A 122 2.47 -14.34 -0.71
CA VAL A 122 3.83 -14.80 -0.98
C VAL A 122 4.67 -13.61 -1.42
N PHE A 123 5.81 -13.40 -0.78
CA PHE A 123 6.79 -12.40 -1.17
C PHE A 123 8.07 -13.06 -1.64
N LEU A 124 8.60 -12.62 -2.77
CA LEU A 124 9.97 -12.89 -3.20
C LEU A 124 10.82 -11.67 -2.92
N ILE A 125 11.90 -11.87 -2.17
CA ILE A 125 12.74 -10.81 -1.61
C ILE A 125 14.19 -11.12 -1.96
N THR A 126 14.98 -10.12 -2.32
CA THR A 126 16.42 -10.30 -2.52
C THR A 126 17.09 -10.62 -1.18
N PRO A 127 17.94 -11.66 -1.10
CA PRO A 127 18.52 -12.12 0.17
C PRO A 127 19.50 -11.10 0.78
N ASP A 128 20.20 -10.34 -0.05
CA ASP A 128 21.27 -9.44 0.40
C ASP A 128 20.73 -8.09 0.89
N ASP A 129 19.71 -7.57 0.22
CA ASP A 129 19.21 -6.18 0.42
C ASP A 129 17.80 -6.12 0.98
N TRP A 130 17.14 -7.27 1.14
CA TRP A 130 15.75 -7.37 1.62
C TRP A 130 14.73 -6.59 0.79
N VAL A 131 15.00 -6.42 -0.51
CA VAL A 131 14.13 -5.70 -1.42
C VAL A 131 13.09 -6.66 -2.00
N PRO A 132 11.80 -6.39 -1.87
CA PRO A 132 10.77 -7.17 -2.54
C PRO A 132 10.89 -6.98 -4.06
N VAL A 133 10.80 -8.08 -4.80
CA VAL A 133 10.78 -8.09 -6.27
C VAL A 133 9.44 -8.53 -6.82
N ARG A 134 8.69 -9.32 -6.03
CA ARG A 134 7.36 -9.79 -6.38
C ARG A 134 6.56 -10.11 -5.14
N SER A 135 5.26 -9.83 -5.17
CA SER A 135 4.28 -10.40 -4.25
C SER A 135 3.13 -11.04 -5.00
N GLU A 136 2.55 -12.07 -4.40
CA GLU A 136 1.44 -12.84 -4.93
C GLU A 136 0.36 -12.93 -3.87
N TYR A 137 -0.90 -12.76 -4.28
CA TYR A 137 -2.05 -12.69 -3.41
C TYR A 137 -3.02 -13.79 -3.80
N TYR A 138 -3.34 -14.64 -2.85
CA TYR A 138 -4.18 -15.82 -3.06
C TYR A 138 -5.48 -15.69 -2.28
N ASP A 139 -6.58 -16.14 -2.88
CA ASP A 139 -7.87 -16.35 -2.24
C ASP A 139 -8.34 -17.76 -2.52
N ASP A 140 -8.76 -18.49 -1.50
CA ASP A 140 -9.14 -19.91 -1.56
C ASP A 140 -8.14 -20.80 -2.33
N GLY A 141 -6.84 -20.46 -2.26
CA GLY A 141 -5.75 -21.19 -2.90
C GLY A 141 -5.52 -20.84 -4.37
N GLU A 142 -6.31 -19.96 -4.94
CA GLU A 142 -6.13 -19.44 -6.31
C GLU A 142 -5.39 -18.10 -6.28
N LEU A 143 -4.44 -17.92 -7.21
CA LEU A 143 -3.77 -16.65 -7.39
C LEU A 143 -4.78 -15.64 -7.96
N VAL A 144 -5.04 -14.55 -7.23
CA VAL A 144 -6.00 -13.53 -7.67
C VAL A 144 -5.33 -12.29 -8.25
N ARG A 145 -4.13 -11.99 -7.78
CA ARG A 145 -3.29 -10.92 -8.36
C ARG A 145 -1.83 -11.08 -7.98
N SER A 146 -0.98 -10.43 -8.74
CA SER A 146 0.44 -10.30 -8.44
C SER A 146 0.90 -8.86 -8.51
N MET A 147 1.99 -8.55 -7.83
CA MET A 147 2.63 -7.26 -7.86
C MET A 147 4.12 -7.45 -8.11
N SER A 148 4.69 -6.71 -9.04
CA SER A 148 6.14 -6.64 -9.27
C SER A 148 6.69 -5.31 -8.80
N PHE A 149 7.96 -5.33 -8.36
CA PHE A 149 8.67 -4.17 -7.85
C PHE A 149 9.97 -4.01 -8.63
N ASP A 150 10.18 -2.85 -9.21
CA ASP A 150 11.35 -2.57 -10.02
C ASP A 150 11.83 -1.11 -9.87
N ARG A 151 12.82 -0.70 -10.69
CA ARG A 151 13.48 0.62 -10.60
C ARG A 151 14.07 0.89 -9.22
N ILE A 152 14.86 -0.05 -8.71
CA ILE A 152 15.45 0.07 -7.39
C ILE A 152 16.40 1.28 -7.34
N GLN A 153 16.21 2.15 -6.37
CA GLN A 153 17.08 3.29 -6.06
C GLN A 153 17.55 3.23 -4.61
N THR A 154 18.69 3.84 -4.35
CA THR A 154 19.19 3.98 -2.97
C THR A 154 18.82 5.37 -2.47
N ILE A 155 17.98 5.44 -1.44
CA ILE A 155 17.50 6.67 -0.81
C ILE A 155 17.77 6.56 0.69
N ALA A 156 18.49 7.52 1.25
CA ALA A 156 18.93 7.51 2.65
C ALA A 156 19.59 6.17 3.07
N GLY A 157 20.41 5.57 2.15
CA GLY A 157 21.11 4.30 2.39
C GLY A 157 20.24 3.04 2.29
N LYS A 158 18.95 3.16 1.99
CA LYS A 158 18.02 2.04 1.80
C LYS A 158 17.73 1.82 0.32
N LYS A 159 17.74 0.57 -0.14
CA LYS A 159 17.32 0.21 -1.49
C LYS A 159 15.79 0.12 -1.53
N ILE A 160 15.17 0.91 -2.39
CA ILE A 160 13.71 1.05 -2.47
C ILE A 160 13.28 0.87 -3.93
N PRO A 161 12.25 0.04 -4.19
CA PRO A 161 11.64 -0.01 -5.51
C PRO A 161 10.84 1.28 -5.76
N MET A 162 11.16 1.97 -6.84
CA MET A 162 10.50 3.21 -7.24
C MET A 162 9.28 2.96 -8.15
N ARG A 163 9.06 1.71 -8.58
CA ARG A 163 7.88 1.35 -9.35
C ARG A 163 7.30 0.03 -8.87
N MET A 164 5.97 0.03 -8.74
CA MET A 164 5.15 -1.15 -8.46
C MET A 164 4.15 -1.33 -9.59
N THR A 165 3.97 -2.56 -10.07
CA THR A 165 2.98 -2.90 -11.08
C THR A 165 2.09 -4.01 -10.54
N ILE A 166 0.79 -3.76 -10.46
CA ILE A 166 -0.22 -4.74 -10.06
C ILE A 166 -0.85 -5.31 -11.32
N LEU A 167 -0.95 -6.63 -11.35
CA LEU A 167 -1.56 -7.43 -12.41
C LEU A 167 -2.66 -8.28 -11.78
N PRO A 168 -3.95 -8.01 -12.05
CA PRO A 168 -5.03 -8.90 -11.67
C PRO A 168 -5.06 -10.14 -12.57
N GLU A 169 -5.37 -11.32 -12.02
CA GLU A 169 -5.42 -12.55 -12.80
C GLU A 169 -6.73 -12.68 -13.60
N ASP A 170 -7.81 -12.07 -13.13
CA ASP A 170 -9.10 -12.05 -13.79
C ASP A 170 -9.18 -11.05 -14.97
N ALA A 171 -8.22 -10.13 -15.08
CA ALA A 171 -8.13 -9.14 -16.14
C ALA A 171 -6.67 -8.92 -16.58
N PRO A 172 -6.00 -9.91 -17.20
CA PRO A 172 -4.57 -9.90 -17.49
C PRO A 172 -4.13 -8.77 -18.45
N GLU A 173 -5.06 -8.19 -19.20
CA GLU A 173 -4.82 -7.02 -20.06
C GLU A 173 -4.79 -5.70 -19.30
N GLU A 174 -5.25 -5.71 -18.04
CA GLU A 174 -5.29 -4.54 -17.18
C GLU A 174 -4.11 -4.52 -16.22
N ARG A 175 -3.73 -3.34 -15.77
CA ARG A 175 -2.70 -3.17 -14.75
C ARG A 175 -2.81 -1.80 -14.09
N THR A 176 -2.40 -1.75 -12.83
CA THR A 176 -2.13 -0.49 -12.14
C THR A 176 -0.63 -0.34 -11.94
N VAL A 177 -0.09 0.80 -12.36
CA VAL A 177 1.32 1.14 -12.14
C VAL A 177 1.39 2.31 -11.17
N VAL A 178 2.14 2.13 -10.09
CA VAL A 178 2.52 3.21 -9.17
C VAL A 178 4.00 3.49 -9.37
N GLU A 179 4.32 4.74 -9.61
CA GLU A 179 5.70 5.19 -9.77
C GLU A 179 5.95 6.36 -8.83
N TYR A 180 6.96 6.21 -7.96
CA TYR A 180 7.42 7.31 -7.11
C TYR A 180 8.27 8.25 -7.96
N LEU A 181 7.81 9.49 -8.14
CA LEU A 181 8.56 10.53 -8.85
C LEU A 181 9.58 11.18 -7.92
N GLU A 182 9.17 11.40 -6.67
CA GLU A 182 9.99 11.95 -5.60
C GLU A 182 9.70 11.16 -4.33
N LEU A 183 10.73 10.85 -3.56
CA LEU A 183 10.61 10.15 -2.28
C LEU A 183 11.66 10.70 -1.32
N GLU A 184 11.19 11.18 -0.19
CA GLU A 184 12.02 11.59 0.93
C GLU A 184 11.75 10.67 2.12
N LEU A 185 12.80 10.27 2.82
CA LEU A 185 12.72 9.41 4.00
C LEU A 185 13.22 10.17 5.23
N ASP A 186 12.69 9.77 6.37
CA ASP A 186 13.13 10.25 7.68
C ASP A 186 13.03 11.79 7.82
N VAL A 187 12.13 12.44 7.07
CA VAL A 187 11.85 13.88 7.17
C VAL A 187 10.80 14.14 8.27
N PRO A 188 10.91 15.26 8.99
CA PRO A 188 9.91 15.64 9.97
C PRO A 188 8.58 15.98 9.29
N VAL A 189 7.50 15.33 9.69
CA VAL A 189 6.15 15.60 9.18
C VAL A 189 5.25 16.05 10.33
N ASP A 190 4.48 17.12 10.11
CA ASP A 190 3.54 17.62 11.11
C ASP A 190 2.43 16.59 11.39
N SER A 191 2.37 16.06 12.61
CA SER A 191 1.37 15.08 13.03
C SER A 191 -0.07 15.57 12.87
N GLN A 192 -0.30 16.88 12.89
CA GLN A 192 -1.64 17.46 12.69
C GLN A 192 -2.19 17.28 11.27
N LEU A 193 -1.32 16.94 10.31
CA LEU A 193 -1.76 16.53 8.97
C LEU A 193 -2.60 15.26 9.03
N PHE A 194 -2.28 14.34 9.93
CA PHE A 194 -2.93 13.02 10.06
C PHE A 194 -4.21 13.05 10.90
N THR A 195 -4.94 14.14 10.79
CA THR A 195 -6.28 14.33 11.36
C THR A 195 -7.30 14.55 10.24
N ARG A 196 -8.60 14.35 10.53
CA ARG A 196 -9.67 14.65 9.56
C ARG A 196 -9.67 16.12 9.11
N GLN A 197 -9.23 17.02 9.97
CA GLN A 197 -9.08 18.44 9.63
C GLN A 197 -7.83 18.66 8.76
N GLY A 198 -6.72 18.00 9.09
CA GLY A 198 -5.49 18.00 8.30
C GLY A 198 -5.73 17.44 6.89
N LEU A 199 -6.47 16.32 6.78
CA LEU A 199 -6.88 15.73 5.50
C LEU A 199 -7.59 16.75 4.59
N ARG A 200 -8.59 17.46 5.12
CA ARG A 200 -9.33 18.48 4.37
C ARG A 200 -8.44 19.66 3.97
N ARG A 201 -7.52 20.07 4.84
CA ARG A 201 -6.56 21.14 4.55
C ARG A 201 -5.59 20.73 3.45
N ALA A 202 -4.97 19.55 3.56
CA ALA A 202 -4.04 19.03 2.56
C ALA A 202 -4.70 18.82 1.19
N ALA A 203 -5.97 18.41 1.17
CA ALA A 203 -6.76 18.22 -0.05
C ALA A 203 -7.05 19.53 -0.82
N ARG A 204 -7.07 20.66 -0.12
CA ARG A 204 -7.35 21.99 -0.70
C ARG A 204 -6.08 22.71 -1.22
N GLY A 205 -4.89 22.16 -0.94
CA GLY A 205 -3.58 22.67 -1.38
C GLY A 205 -3.10 23.78 -0.52
#